data_9d11a45f3e8760c8e3abf98e21a35121
#
_entry.id   9d11a45f3e8760c8e3abf98e21a35121
#
_cell.length_a   1.000
_cell.length_b   1.000
_cell.length_c   1.000
_cell.angle_alpha   90.00
_cell.angle_beta   90.00
_cell.angle_gamma   90.00
#
_symmetry.space_group_name_H-M   'P 1'
#
loop_
_entity.id
_entity.type
_entity.pdbx_description
1 polymer ?
#
loop_
_entity_poly.entity_id
_entity_poly.type
_entity_poly.pdbx_seq_one_letter_code
_entity_poly.pdbx_strand_id
1 'polypeptide(L)'
;MTSGSHNDPMLVTILAGLAALILVSALLWSANYVSYRWIKERTLRERPWDYNICCGETDGGGINADIVRHGEIPRFELVTDVTRLPHGDGAFAHVLCSHTLEHVDDPKAMFAELRRVGRSVTILVPPLWDLAAALNPFEHRVIFLTFATRHDDRLPPYVVFGPARWIQSVRGQRIIAHSPGARLMKALGLR
;
A
#
# COMPACT_ATOMS: atom_id res chain seq x y z
N MET A 1 -57.09 18.73 13.23
CA MET A 1 -55.82 19.45 13.19
C MET A 1 -54.74 18.49 12.77
N THR A 2 -54.47 18.43 11.46
CA THR A 2 -53.37 17.61 10.93
C THR A 2 -52.15 18.47 10.86
N SER A 3 -51.20 18.26 11.79
CA SER A 3 -49.86 18.84 11.76
C SER A 3 -49.11 18.18 10.61
N GLY A 4 -49.16 18.80 9.44
CA GLY A 4 -48.29 18.42 8.33
C GLY A 4 -46.85 18.78 8.73
N SER A 5 -46.02 17.76 8.94
CA SER A 5 -44.57 17.98 9.08
C SER A 5 -44.07 18.43 7.70
N HIS A 6 -43.96 19.73 7.49
CA HIS A 6 -43.21 20.28 6.36
C HIS A 6 -41.74 19.94 6.60
N ASN A 7 -41.27 18.86 5.97
CA ASN A 7 -39.82 18.62 5.90
C ASN A 7 -39.20 19.81 5.17
N ASP A 8 -38.38 20.57 5.87
CA ASP A 8 -37.63 21.70 5.29
C ASP A 8 -36.78 21.15 4.13
N PRO A 9 -37.02 21.58 2.87
CA PRO A 9 -36.29 21.07 1.72
C PRO A 9 -34.78 21.31 1.81
N MET A 10 -34.35 22.36 2.52
CA MET A 10 -32.94 22.63 2.78
C MET A 10 -32.36 21.58 3.72
N LEU A 11 -33.06 21.23 4.80
CA LEU A 11 -32.63 20.18 5.73
C LEU A 11 -32.55 18.82 5.05
N VAL A 12 -33.51 18.46 4.22
CA VAL A 12 -33.53 17.21 3.45
C VAL A 12 -32.30 17.15 2.51
N THR A 13 -31.99 18.26 1.81
CA THR A 13 -30.82 18.34 0.90
C THR A 13 -29.51 18.19 1.66
N ILE A 14 -29.35 18.84 2.82
CA ILE A 14 -28.17 18.72 3.67
C ILE A 14 -28.00 17.28 4.16
N LEU A 15 -29.05 16.66 4.66
CA LEU A 15 -29.01 15.28 5.16
C LEU A 15 -28.67 14.29 4.04
N ALA A 16 -29.25 14.46 2.85
CA ALA A 16 -28.91 13.66 1.68
C ALA A 16 -27.43 13.81 1.26
N GLY A 17 -26.90 15.04 1.29
CA GLY A 17 -25.49 15.31 1.01
C GLY A 17 -24.55 14.65 2.03
N LEU A 18 -24.89 14.73 3.31
CA LEU A 18 -24.13 14.07 4.39
C LEU A 18 -24.18 12.53 4.24
N ALA A 19 -25.33 11.97 3.96
CA ALA A 19 -25.49 10.53 3.74
C ALA A 19 -24.67 10.05 2.54
N ALA A 20 -24.67 10.80 1.43
CA ALA A 20 -23.85 10.50 0.26
C ALA A 20 -22.34 10.55 0.59
N LEU A 21 -21.91 11.56 1.33
CA LEU A 21 -20.50 11.68 1.75
C LEU A 21 -20.07 10.51 2.64
N ILE A 22 -20.91 10.12 3.61
CA ILE A 22 -20.65 8.97 4.48
C ILE A 22 -20.56 7.68 3.64
N LEU A 23 -21.48 7.48 2.70
CA LEU A 23 -21.48 6.30 1.83
C LEU A 23 -20.21 6.22 0.98
N VAL A 24 -19.84 7.32 0.32
CA VAL A 24 -18.61 7.38 -0.49
C VAL A 24 -17.38 7.11 0.37
N SER A 25 -17.30 7.72 1.55
CA SER A 25 -16.19 7.50 2.49
C SER A 25 -16.09 6.04 2.93
N ALA A 26 -17.23 5.41 3.23
CA ALA A 26 -17.29 3.99 3.61
C ALA A 26 -16.86 3.07 2.46
N LEU A 27 -17.26 3.38 1.22
CA LEU A 27 -16.85 2.61 0.04
C LEU A 27 -15.34 2.72 -0.21
N LEU A 28 -14.78 3.94 -0.15
CA LEU A 28 -13.33 4.15 -0.30
C LEU A 28 -12.53 3.45 0.81
N TRP A 29 -13.01 3.54 2.04
CA TRP A 29 -12.39 2.85 3.17
C TRP A 29 -12.45 1.33 3.02
N SER A 30 -13.61 0.78 2.60
CA SER A 30 -13.77 -0.65 2.38
C SER A 30 -12.88 -1.17 1.25
N ALA A 31 -12.77 -0.41 0.15
CA ALA A 31 -11.87 -0.73 -0.95
C ALA A 31 -10.42 -0.78 -0.46
N ASN A 32 -9.96 0.24 0.26
CA ASN A 32 -8.62 0.29 0.82
C ASN A 32 -8.37 -0.85 1.84
N TYR A 33 -9.34 -1.14 2.71
CA TYR A 33 -9.24 -2.27 3.64
C TYR A 33 -9.04 -3.60 2.92
N VAL A 34 -9.80 -3.84 1.85
CA VAL A 34 -9.69 -5.09 1.07
C VAL A 34 -8.35 -5.17 0.35
N SER A 35 -7.93 -4.11 -0.36
CA SER A 35 -6.71 -4.14 -1.16
C SER A 35 -5.45 -4.19 -0.29
N TYR A 36 -5.38 -3.32 0.69
CA TYR A 36 -4.17 -3.13 1.50
C TYR A 36 -4.05 -4.12 2.65
N ARG A 37 -5.16 -4.41 3.37
CA ARG A 37 -5.10 -5.24 4.58
C ARG A 37 -5.50 -6.68 4.31
N TRP A 38 -6.71 -6.93 3.83
CA TRP A 38 -7.24 -8.29 3.71
C TRP A 38 -6.43 -9.15 2.72
N ILE A 39 -6.14 -8.61 1.52
CA ILE A 39 -5.34 -9.33 0.51
C ILE A 39 -3.91 -9.55 1.01
N LYS A 40 -3.28 -8.53 1.62
CA LYS A 40 -1.95 -8.64 2.20
C LYS A 40 -1.87 -9.73 3.28
N GLU A 41 -2.78 -9.68 4.26
CA GLU A 41 -2.81 -10.68 5.34
C GLU A 41 -3.07 -12.09 4.80
N ARG A 42 -3.97 -12.24 3.83
CA ARG A 42 -4.21 -13.51 3.16
C ARG A 42 -2.96 -14.03 2.48
N THR A 43 -2.26 -13.18 1.72
CA THR A 43 -1.01 -13.53 1.03
C THR A 43 0.08 -13.95 2.01
N LEU A 44 0.25 -13.22 3.11
CA LEU A 44 1.22 -13.57 4.15
C LEU A 44 0.96 -14.93 4.79
N ARG A 45 -0.32 -15.33 4.93
CA ARG A 45 -0.71 -16.63 5.53
C ARG A 45 -0.63 -17.82 4.58
N GLU A 46 -0.45 -17.61 3.27
CA GLU A 46 -0.42 -18.71 2.28
C GLU A 46 0.78 -19.62 2.48
N ARG A 47 1.91 -19.07 2.88
CA ARG A 47 3.17 -19.79 3.12
C ARG A 47 4.15 -18.94 3.92
N PRO A 48 5.19 -19.50 4.52
CA PRO A 48 6.38 -18.74 4.90
C PRO A 48 7.04 -18.15 3.64
N TRP A 49 7.35 -16.86 3.68
CA TRP A 49 8.08 -16.16 2.64
C TRP A 49 9.55 -16.13 3.02
N ASP A 50 10.43 -16.67 2.17
CA ASP A 50 11.87 -16.74 2.48
C ASP A 50 12.45 -15.33 2.65
N TYR A 51 11.96 -14.38 1.83
CA TYR A 51 12.34 -12.97 1.90
C TYR A 51 11.13 -12.06 1.75
N ASN A 52 10.81 -11.30 2.80
CA ASN A 52 9.73 -10.31 2.83
C ASN A 52 10.37 -8.92 2.83
N ILE A 53 10.56 -8.33 1.65
CA ILE A 53 11.23 -7.05 1.46
C ILE A 53 10.27 -5.87 1.58
N CYS A 54 10.75 -4.77 2.18
CA CYS A 54 9.94 -3.62 2.60
C CYS A 54 8.77 -4.08 3.47
N CYS A 55 9.11 -4.86 4.47
CA CYS A 55 8.17 -5.59 5.31
C CYS A 55 7.27 -4.69 6.15
N GLY A 56 7.67 -3.43 6.39
CA GLY A 56 7.00 -2.55 7.33
C GLY A 56 6.98 -3.16 8.74
N GLU A 57 5.78 -3.45 9.26
CA GLU A 57 5.57 -4.12 10.56
C GLU A 57 5.15 -5.60 10.40
N THR A 58 5.29 -6.21 9.21
CA THR A 58 4.79 -7.57 8.96
C THR A 58 5.89 -8.61 8.97
N ASP A 59 5.62 -9.76 9.62
CA ASP A 59 6.47 -10.93 9.57
C ASP A 59 6.04 -11.86 8.44
N GLY A 60 6.93 -12.10 7.48
CA GLY A 60 6.73 -13.04 6.38
C GLY A 60 7.11 -14.50 6.72
N GLY A 61 7.69 -14.73 7.89
CA GLY A 61 8.12 -16.06 8.32
C GLY A 61 9.58 -16.40 7.99
N GLY A 62 10.23 -15.71 7.05
CA GLY A 62 11.65 -15.81 6.72
C GLY A 62 12.45 -14.58 7.13
N ILE A 63 13.36 -14.12 6.29
CA ILE A 63 14.06 -12.83 6.48
C ILE A 63 13.09 -11.72 6.16
N ASN A 64 12.95 -10.77 7.08
CA ASN A 64 12.15 -9.57 6.92
C ASN A 64 13.09 -8.39 6.73
N ALA A 65 13.01 -7.70 5.61
CA ALA A 65 13.94 -6.62 5.27
C ALA A 65 13.20 -5.31 5.00
N ASP A 66 13.80 -4.21 5.40
CA ASP A 66 13.32 -2.86 5.09
C ASP A 66 14.46 -1.85 5.14
N ILE A 67 14.26 -0.67 4.55
CA ILE A 67 15.17 0.47 4.64
C ILE A 67 15.10 1.18 6.00
N VAL A 68 14.06 0.91 6.78
CA VAL A 68 13.85 1.43 8.14
C VAL A 68 13.24 0.35 9.00
N ARG A 69 13.71 0.22 10.25
CA ARG A 69 13.08 -0.66 11.23
C ARG A 69 11.84 0.01 11.82
N HIS A 70 10.66 -0.55 11.53
CA HIS A 70 9.37 -0.03 11.99
C HIS A 70 8.92 -0.58 13.35
N GLY A 71 9.52 -1.68 13.83
CA GLY A 71 9.19 -2.33 15.10
C GLY A 71 10.08 -3.54 15.35
N GLU A 72 9.74 -4.32 16.38
CA GLU A 72 10.39 -5.59 16.69
C GLU A 72 9.84 -6.68 15.75
N ILE A 73 10.59 -6.97 14.70
CA ILE A 73 10.24 -7.96 13.68
C ILE A 73 11.29 -9.07 13.72
N PRO A 74 10.90 -10.36 13.79
CA PRO A 74 11.84 -11.47 13.76
C PRO A 74 12.70 -11.44 12.51
N ARG A 75 13.97 -11.84 12.64
CA ARG A 75 14.92 -11.97 11.51
C ARG A 75 14.97 -10.74 10.61
N PHE A 76 14.97 -9.56 11.22
CA PHE A 76 15.00 -8.29 10.51
C PHE A 76 16.40 -7.98 9.95
N GLU A 77 16.43 -7.61 8.68
CA GLU A 77 17.60 -7.13 7.95
C GLU A 77 17.38 -5.67 7.51
N LEU A 78 18.34 -4.79 7.80
CA LEU A 78 18.30 -3.42 7.31
C LEU A 78 18.95 -3.37 5.92
N VAL A 79 18.21 -2.89 4.93
CA VAL A 79 18.65 -2.74 3.54
C VAL A 79 18.84 -1.27 3.22
N THR A 80 19.93 -0.91 2.56
CA THR A 80 20.22 0.49 2.18
C THR A 80 19.75 0.82 0.77
N ASP A 81 19.71 -0.17 -0.12
CA ASP A 81 19.32 0.00 -1.53
C ASP A 81 18.48 -1.21 -2.00
N VAL A 82 17.20 -0.96 -2.25
CA VAL A 82 16.26 -1.99 -2.72
C VAL A 82 16.47 -2.40 -4.17
N THR A 83 17.32 -1.69 -4.91
CA THR A 83 17.73 -2.03 -6.28
C THR A 83 19.06 -2.79 -6.33
N ARG A 84 19.68 -3.01 -5.15
CA ARG A 84 20.93 -3.75 -5.01
C ARG A 84 20.98 -4.49 -3.66
N LEU A 85 20.29 -5.62 -3.61
CA LEU A 85 20.19 -6.42 -2.39
C LEU A 85 21.46 -7.22 -2.12
N PRO A 86 21.86 -7.39 -0.84
CA PRO A 86 23.12 -8.05 -0.46
C PRO A 86 23.07 -9.59 -0.56
N HIS A 87 22.28 -10.13 -1.49
CA HIS A 87 22.06 -11.57 -1.66
C HIS A 87 22.45 -12.03 -3.07
N GLY A 88 22.84 -13.29 -3.19
CA GLY A 88 23.17 -13.91 -4.49
C GLY A 88 21.94 -14.20 -5.33
N ASP A 89 22.15 -14.52 -6.61
CA ASP A 89 21.10 -14.86 -7.57
C ASP A 89 20.35 -16.11 -7.10
N GLY A 90 19.01 -16.06 -7.12
CA GLY A 90 18.15 -17.16 -6.73
C GLY A 90 18.28 -17.62 -5.29
N ALA A 91 18.81 -16.76 -4.40
CA ALA A 91 19.04 -17.08 -2.97
C ALA A 91 17.75 -17.52 -2.27
N PHE A 92 16.60 -17.01 -2.68
CA PHE A 92 15.31 -17.26 -2.07
C PHE A 92 14.37 -18.01 -3.01
N ALA A 93 13.62 -18.97 -2.50
CA ALA A 93 12.60 -19.64 -3.30
C ALA A 93 11.40 -18.71 -3.53
N HIS A 94 10.96 -18.01 -2.49
CA HIS A 94 9.77 -17.14 -2.52
C HIS A 94 10.05 -15.77 -1.91
N VAL A 95 9.95 -14.73 -2.74
CA VAL A 95 10.09 -13.32 -2.32
C VAL A 95 8.73 -12.65 -2.32
N LEU A 96 8.42 -11.91 -1.26
CA LEU A 96 7.25 -11.05 -1.15
C LEU A 96 7.69 -9.58 -1.08
N CYS A 97 7.05 -8.74 -1.88
CA CYS A 97 7.13 -7.28 -1.77
C CYS A 97 5.73 -6.68 -1.81
N SER A 98 5.32 -6.03 -0.74
CA SER A 98 3.95 -5.58 -0.56
C SER A 98 3.86 -4.06 -0.41
N HIS A 99 3.12 -3.41 -1.33
CA HIS A 99 2.82 -1.98 -1.29
C HIS A 99 4.07 -1.12 -1.12
N THR A 100 5.03 -1.29 -2.04
CA THR A 100 6.31 -0.58 -2.02
C THR A 100 6.70 -0.05 -3.40
N LEU A 101 6.45 -0.84 -4.45
CA LEU A 101 6.89 -0.48 -5.81
C LEU A 101 6.27 0.83 -6.30
N GLU A 102 5.13 1.23 -5.76
CA GLU A 102 4.49 2.52 -6.03
C GLU A 102 5.24 3.73 -5.43
N HIS A 103 6.11 3.49 -4.44
CA HIS A 103 6.86 4.55 -3.74
C HIS A 103 8.25 4.79 -4.31
N VAL A 104 8.78 3.90 -5.14
CA VAL A 104 10.15 4.00 -5.68
C VAL A 104 10.22 4.78 -6.99
N ASP A 105 11.39 5.32 -7.30
CA ASP A 105 11.62 6.05 -8.54
C ASP A 105 11.64 5.16 -9.77
N ASP A 106 12.22 3.97 -9.62
CA ASP A 106 12.35 2.98 -10.69
C ASP A 106 11.79 1.60 -10.25
N PRO A 107 10.48 1.37 -10.40
CA PRO A 107 9.88 0.07 -10.12
C PRO A 107 10.46 -1.08 -10.95
N LYS A 108 10.97 -0.80 -12.18
CA LYS A 108 11.58 -1.82 -13.03
C LYS A 108 12.90 -2.31 -12.47
N ALA A 109 13.78 -1.38 -12.06
CA ALA A 109 15.05 -1.73 -11.45
C ALA A 109 14.84 -2.53 -10.17
N MET A 110 13.94 -2.07 -9.28
CA MET A 110 13.61 -2.81 -8.06
C MET A 110 13.05 -4.19 -8.37
N PHE A 111 12.08 -4.31 -9.28
CA PHE A 111 11.50 -5.61 -9.64
C PHE A 111 12.53 -6.56 -10.27
N ALA A 112 13.44 -6.05 -11.12
CA ALA A 112 14.52 -6.83 -11.67
C ALA A 112 15.44 -7.40 -10.58
N GLU A 113 15.73 -6.61 -9.55
CA GLU A 113 16.52 -7.05 -8.41
C GLU A 113 15.80 -8.11 -7.56
N LEU A 114 14.48 -7.94 -7.33
CA LEU A 114 13.67 -8.98 -6.68
C LEU A 114 13.72 -10.29 -7.46
N ARG A 115 13.62 -10.21 -8.81
CA ARG A 115 13.74 -11.37 -9.70
C ARG A 115 15.14 -11.99 -9.73
N ARG A 116 16.18 -11.19 -9.49
CA ARG A 116 17.55 -11.70 -9.39
C ARG A 116 17.73 -12.56 -8.14
N VAL A 117 17.26 -12.06 -6.99
CA VAL A 117 17.45 -12.77 -5.71
C VAL A 117 16.41 -13.86 -5.46
N GLY A 118 15.23 -13.77 -6.09
CA GLY A 118 14.11 -14.70 -5.89
C GLY A 118 13.85 -15.60 -7.09
N ARG A 119 13.60 -16.89 -6.84
CA ARG A 119 13.13 -17.83 -7.87
C ARG A 119 11.68 -17.56 -8.27
N SER A 120 10.87 -17.16 -7.32
CA SER A 120 9.50 -16.66 -7.52
C SER A 120 9.30 -15.39 -6.72
N VAL A 121 8.65 -14.39 -7.33
CA VAL A 121 8.40 -13.09 -6.73
C VAL A 121 6.92 -12.78 -6.77
N THR A 122 6.33 -12.54 -5.61
CA THR A 122 4.98 -12.02 -5.47
C THR A 122 5.05 -10.55 -5.08
N ILE A 123 4.36 -9.70 -5.83
CA ILE A 123 4.20 -8.29 -5.48
C ILE A 123 2.73 -7.97 -5.24
N LEU A 124 2.48 -7.12 -4.25
CA LEU A 124 1.18 -6.51 -4.03
C LEU A 124 1.29 -5.01 -4.32
N VAL A 125 0.37 -4.51 -5.14
CA VAL A 125 0.31 -3.10 -5.54
C VAL A 125 -1.12 -2.59 -5.44
N PRO A 126 -1.34 -1.26 -5.24
CA PRO A 126 -2.67 -0.68 -5.23
C PRO A 126 -3.36 -0.87 -6.59
N PRO A 127 -4.53 -1.51 -6.64
CA PRO A 127 -5.30 -1.63 -7.88
C PRO A 127 -6.07 -0.34 -8.17
N LEU A 128 -6.46 -0.11 -9.43
CA LEU A 128 -7.18 1.10 -9.84
C LEU A 128 -8.56 1.28 -9.17
N TRP A 129 -9.18 0.22 -8.66
CA TRP A 129 -10.45 0.34 -7.92
C TRP A 129 -10.27 0.82 -6.48
N ASP A 130 -9.06 0.75 -5.92
CA ASP A 130 -8.71 1.40 -4.65
C ASP A 130 -8.18 2.81 -4.94
N LEU A 131 -9.09 3.73 -5.27
CA LEU A 131 -8.73 5.09 -5.65
C LEU A 131 -7.96 5.83 -4.55
N ALA A 132 -8.28 5.55 -3.29
CA ALA A 132 -7.63 6.21 -2.15
C ALA A 132 -6.14 5.85 -2.06
N ALA A 133 -5.79 4.58 -2.33
CA ALA A 133 -4.42 4.15 -2.40
C ALA A 133 -3.79 4.51 -3.75
N ALA A 134 -4.41 4.14 -4.88
CA ALA A 134 -3.82 4.34 -6.20
C ALA A 134 -3.45 5.80 -6.49
N LEU A 135 -4.26 6.76 -6.03
CA LEU A 135 -4.09 8.20 -6.27
C LEU A 135 -3.51 8.96 -5.08
N ASN A 136 -2.69 8.34 -4.23
CA ASN A 136 -2.05 9.01 -3.09
C ASN A 136 -0.85 9.87 -3.54
N PRO A 137 -0.99 11.19 -3.71
CA PRO A 137 0.07 12.04 -4.27
C PRO A 137 1.19 12.34 -3.27
N PHE A 138 1.02 12.02 -1.99
CA PHE A 138 2.01 12.31 -0.95
C PHE A 138 3.04 11.20 -0.80
N GLU A 139 2.72 9.99 -1.26
CA GLU A 139 3.51 8.79 -1.03
C GLU A 139 3.91 8.11 -2.33
N HIS A 140 2.98 8.01 -3.30
CA HIS A 140 3.18 7.25 -4.53
C HIS A 140 3.88 8.10 -5.61
N ARG A 141 4.81 7.48 -6.32
CA ARG A 141 5.56 8.05 -7.45
C ARG A 141 5.08 7.52 -8.80
N VAL A 142 4.43 6.38 -8.76
CA VAL A 142 3.81 5.76 -9.93
C VAL A 142 2.41 5.27 -9.61
N ILE A 143 1.58 5.13 -10.65
CA ILE A 143 0.25 4.52 -10.58
C ILE A 143 0.29 3.25 -11.41
N PHE A 144 -0.01 2.11 -10.81
CA PHE A 144 -0.13 0.84 -11.52
C PHE A 144 -1.45 0.73 -12.27
N LEU A 145 -1.38 0.40 -13.56
CA LEU A 145 -2.55 0.26 -14.44
C LEU A 145 -3.09 -1.16 -14.38
N THR A 146 -3.61 -1.55 -13.23
CA THR A 146 -4.10 -2.91 -12.96
C THR A 146 -5.34 -2.90 -12.07
N PHE A 147 -6.23 -3.89 -12.26
CA PHE A 147 -7.33 -4.18 -11.35
C PHE A 147 -7.04 -5.32 -10.37
N ALA A 148 -5.90 -6.01 -10.55
CA ALA A 148 -5.46 -7.02 -9.60
C ALA A 148 -4.50 -6.40 -8.58
N THR A 149 -4.67 -6.73 -7.30
CA THR A 149 -3.74 -6.31 -6.25
C THR A 149 -2.47 -7.15 -6.26
N ARG A 150 -2.58 -8.46 -6.57
CA ARG A 150 -1.47 -9.41 -6.55
C ARG A 150 -0.97 -9.73 -7.94
N HIS A 151 0.35 -9.80 -8.08
CA HIS A 151 1.05 -10.22 -9.29
C HIS A 151 2.19 -11.15 -8.93
N ASP A 152 2.20 -12.35 -9.53
CA ASP A 152 3.25 -13.32 -9.38
C ASP A 152 4.17 -13.26 -10.61
N ASP A 153 5.47 -13.12 -10.38
CA ASP A 153 6.55 -13.09 -11.37
C ASP A 153 6.38 -12.07 -12.52
N ARG A 154 5.53 -11.07 -12.32
CA ARG A 154 5.21 -10.05 -13.32
C ARG A 154 5.05 -8.67 -12.70
N LEU A 155 5.69 -7.67 -13.32
CA LEU A 155 5.43 -6.27 -13.03
C LEU A 155 4.26 -5.78 -13.90
N PRO A 156 3.15 -5.30 -13.32
CA PRO A 156 2.06 -4.73 -14.10
C PRO A 156 2.49 -3.40 -14.75
N PRO A 157 1.84 -2.98 -15.84
CA PRO A 157 2.09 -1.69 -16.45
C PRO A 157 1.82 -0.56 -15.47
N TYR A 158 2.60 0.51 -15.56
CA TYR A 158 2.46 1.68 -14.70
C TYR A 158 2.78 2.97 -15.46
N VAL A 159 2.31 4.08 -14.91
CA VAL A 159 2.63 5.43 -15.37
C VAL A 159 3.25 6.24 -14.24
N VAL A 160 4.14 7.16 -14.59
CA VAL A 160 4.72 8.09 -13.63
C VAL A 160 3.63 9.06 -13.15
N PHE A 161 3.49 9.20 -11.83
CA PHE A 161 2.55 10.13 -11.23
C PHE A 161 3.18 11.54 -11.13
N GLY A 162 3.21 12.25 -12.26
CA GLY A 162 3.84 13.57 -12.39
C GLY A 162 3.41 14.59 -11.33
N PRO A 163 2.10 14.80 -11.06
CA PRO A 163 1.62 15.68 -9.99
C PRO A 163 2.17 15.32 -8.61
N ALA A 164 2.24 14.02 -8.29
CA ALA A 164 2.79 13.56 -7.02
C ALA A 164 4.28 13.87 -6.90
N ARG A 165 5.06 13.63 -7.95
CA ARG A 165 6.50 13.97 -7.96
C ARG A 165 6.75 15.45 -7.74
N TRP A 166 5.92 16.32 -8.31
CA TRP A 166 6.00 17.76 -8.08
C TRP A 166 5.68 18.12 -6.63
N ILE A 167 4.60 17.58 -6.05
CA ILE A 167 4.25 17.79 -4.62
C ILE A 167 5.39 17.31 -3.71
N GLN A 168 5.95 16.15 -4.00
CA GLN A 168 7.03 15.54 -3.19
C GLN A 168 8.37 16.28 -3.33
N SER A 169 8.64 16.93 -4.46
CA SER A 169 9.85 17.77 -4.63
C SER A 169 9.83 19.01 -3.73
N VAL A 170 8.64 19.51 -3.40
CA VAL A 170 8.46 20.69 -2.54
C VAL A 170 8.35 20.30 -1.05
N ARG A 171 7.66 19.20 -0.75
CA ARG A 171 7.29 18.81 0.64
C ARG A 171 8.01 17.57 1.16
N GLY A 172 8.81 16.91 0.34
CA GLY A 172 9.35 15.59 0.61
C GLY A 172 8.30 14.49 0.43
N GLN A 173 8.77 13.26 0.18
CA GLN A 173 7.93 12.08 0.16
C GLN A 173 7.58 11.68 1.60
N ARG A 174 6.31 11.36 1.85
CA ARG A 174 5.90 10.87 3.17
C ARG A 174 6.20 9.38 3.30
N ILE A 175 6.77 9.00 4.44
CA ILE A 175 6.83 7.62 4.89
C ILE A 175 5.69 7.43 5.89
N ILE A 176 4.71 6.58 5.57
CA ILE A 176 3.46 6.39 6.34
C ILE A 176 3.73 6.14 7.83
N ALA A 177 4.74 5.32 8.17
CA ALA A 177 5.07 4.98 9.56
C ALA A 177 5.37 6.18 10.46
N HIS A 178 5.75 7.31 9.88
CA HIS A 178 6.09 8.53 10.62
C HIS A 178 5.00 9.61 10.56
N SER A 179 3.89 9.38 9.83
CA SER A 179 2.82 10.36 9.75
C SER A 179 2.01 10.40 11.06
N PRO A 180 1.57 11.61 11.52
CA PRO A 180 0.71 11.72 12.70
C PRO A 180 -0.58 10.91 12.58
N GLY A 181 -1.17 10.85 11.38
CA GLY A 181 -2.37 10.06 11.10
C GLY A 181 -2.15 8.56 11.26
N ALA A 182 -1.00 8.03 10.80
CA ALA A 182 -0.66 6.62 11.00
C ALA A 182 -0.50 6.27 12.49
N ARG A 183 0.12 7.15 13.26
CA ARG A 183 0.26 6.98 14.72
C ARG A 183 -1.09 6.99 15.42
N LEU A 184 -2.00 7.90 15.03
CA LEU A 184 -3.35 7.96 15.57
C LEU A 184 -4.14 6.69 15.20
N MET A 185 -4.11 6.24 13.95
CA MET A 185 -4.80 5.02 13.50
C MET A 185 -4.29 3.79 14.25
N LYS A 186 -2.97 3.70 14.49
CA LYS A 186 -2.38 2.63 15.31
C LYS A 186 -2.84 2.70 16.77
N ALA A 187 -2.87 3.89 17.36
CA ALA A 187 -3.35 4.09 18.73
C ALA A 187 -4.84 3.74 18.90
N LEU A 188 -5.65 3.91 17.86
CA LEU A 188 -7.06 3.54 17.82
C LEU A 188 -7.30 2.06 17.45
N GLY A 189 -6.26 1.26 17.23
CA GLY A 189 -6.39 -0.14 16.82
C GLY A 189 -6.96 -0.33 15.40
N LEU A 190 -6.95 0.72 14.58
CA LEU A 190 -7.49 0.73 13.22
C LEU A 190 -6.43 0.41 12.16
N ARG A 191 -5.19 0.10 12.60
CA ARG A 191 -4.04 -0.24 11.76
C ARG A 191 -3.14 -1.27 12.42
#